data_89ba8d4337efd829c224d61e83506ac3
#
_entry.id   89ba8d4337efd829c224d61e83506ac3
#
_cell.length_a   1.000
_cell.length_b   1.000
_cell.length_c   1.000
_cell.angle_alpha   90.00
_cell.angle_beta   90.00
_cell.angle_gamma   90.00
#
_symmetry.space_group_name_H-M   'P 1'
#
loop_
_entity.id
_entity.type
_entity.pdbx_description
1 polymer ?
#
loop_
_entity_poly.entity_id
_entity_poly.type
_entity_poly.pdbx_seq_one_letter_code
_entity_poly.pdbx_strand_id
1 'polypeptide(L)'
;MEEVLELANEECNTSPAAQDLSAALEQPITMRSFVVVEGEDELRRIMAAPLEKWRVFLHPAQRNLTQKNYSGPVRVLGGAGTGKTVVALHRAKYLASQCTGQQRILFTTYTANLAADIQENLRKICSIEELRKIEVIHLDAWVSRFMRESGFSFQIGYDDALAPIWEKALFLANTELPYDVSFYQEEWNRVVISQEAITRDQYLKASRNGRGTRLDRRKRLLVWQVLDNYQNLMKEHQIRDINTAMYECTKLLQGSSVKSQYAHIIVDEGQDLSDNAYRLIRALAGPEHANDLFIVGDAHQRIYRNRPILSKCGINVRGRSSILKINYRTTEEIRHSAFSFLEGLSFDDLDESTDSGTQCQSLTHGEPPIIRNFPDANAEFNFIYTEIRKLQNSGILLKEICIVARTKNLTNDYLSLLTKASIRSYAIKRNQPDNRNFDGIRVATMHRVKGLEFKYVFIAALNHRVVPLAAAINHMDPISEKESITSEKCLLYVAMTRAQKGVYITSYGTCSQFLHQSD
;
A
#
# COMPACT_ATOMS: atom_id res chain seq x y z
N MET A 1 11.38 7.15 -30.59
CA MET A 1 10.40 7.73 -31.53
C MET A 1 10.12 6.79 -32.69
N GLU A 2 11.11 6.13 -33.29
CA GLU A 2 10.90 5.08 -34.30
C GLU A 2 10.12 3.87 -33.74
N GLU A 3 10.43 3.36 -32.55
CA GLU A 3 9.70 2.26 -31.91
C GLU A 3 8.22 2.58 -31.57
N VAL A 4 7.90 3.84 -31.27
CA VAL A 4 6.51 4.28 -31.02
C VAL A 4 5.72 4.36 -32.34
N LEU A 5 6.41 4.59 -33.45
CA LEU A 5 5.83 4.57 -34.78
C LEU A 5 5.66 3.13 -35.33
N GLU A 6 6.51 2.19 -34.95
CA GLU A 6 6.38 0.77 -35.30
C GLU A 6 5.18 0.12 -34.59
N LEU A 7 4.96 0.37 -33.31
CA LEU A 7 3.78 -0.12 -32.57
C LEU A 7 2.45 0.45 -33.09
N ALA A 8 2.45 1.65 -33.67
CA ALA A 8 1.27 2.23 -34.30
C ALA A 8 0.97 1.62 -35.68
N ASN A 9 1.97 1.03 -36.35
CA ASN A 9 1.81 0.39 -37.65
C ASN A 9 1.34 -1.07 -37.60
N GLU A 10 1.49 -1.78 -36.46
CA GLU A 10 1.04 -3.16 -36.34
C GLU A 10 -0.47 -3.33 -36.12
N GLU A 11 -1.19 -2.28 -35.67
CA GLU A 11 -2.64 -2.34 -35.46
C GLU A 11 -3.49 -1.74 -36.60
N CYS A 12 -2.90 -1.19 -37.65
CA CYS A 12 -3.63 -0.61 -38.77
C CYS A 12 -3.22 -1.19 -40.14
N ASN A 13 -3.73 -2.37 -40.49
CA ASN A 13 -3.71 -2.87 -41.84
C ASN A 13 -4.88 -2.31 -42.66
N THR A 14 -4.89 -1.03 -42.91
CA THR A 14 -5.53 -0.40 -44.11
C THR A 14 -4.88 0.95 -44.31
N SER A 15 -4.10 1.03 -45.38
CA SER A 15 -3.42 2.26 -45.83
C SER A 15 -4.43 3.34 -46.24
N PRO A 16 -4.32 4.55 -45.73
CA PRO A 16 -4.48 5.75 -46.58
C PRO A 16 -3.21 6.60 -46.56
N ALA A 17 -3.02 7.28 -47.73
CA ALA A 17 -1.88 8.08 -48.06
C ALA A 17 -1.45 9.10 -46.97
N ALA A 18 -0.15 9.35 -46.91
CA ALA A 18 0.52 10.31 -46.06
C ALA A 18 -0.01 11.74 -46.23
N GLN A 19 -1.14 12.05 -45.65
CA GLN A 19 -1.63 13.40 -45.47
C GLN A 19 -2.15 13.53 -44.05
N ASP A 20 -1.40 14.28 -43.25
CA ASP A 20 -1.76 14.86 -41.96
C ASP A 20 -1.70 13.97 -40.75
N LEU A 21 -0.48 13.61 -40.33
CA LEU A 21 -0.21 13.02 -39.04
C LEU A 21 -0.75 13.88 -37.87
N SER A 22 -0.76 15.21 -38.04
CA SER A 22 -1.31 16.16 -37.08
C SER A 22 -2.82 16.01 -36.90
N ALA A 23 -3.58 15.82 -37.97
CA ALA A 23 -5.02 15.63 -37.92
C ALA A 23 -5.43 14.24 -37.37
N ALA A 24 -4.59 13.22 -37.58
CA ALA A 24 -4.81 11.89 -37.00
C ALA A 24 -4.57 11.88 -35.47
N LEU A 25 -3.66 12.71 -34.96
CA LEU A 25 -3.38 12.85 -33.51
C LEU A 25 -4.47 13.66 -32.80
N GLU A 26 -5.24 14.48 -33.48
CA GLU A 26 -6.35 15.25 -32.91
C GLU A 26 -7.68 14.49 -32.84
N GLN A 27 -7.76 13.24 -33.33
CA GLN A 27 -8.99 12.47 -33.24
C GLN A 27 -9.27 12.03 -31.80
N PRO A 28 -10.54 12.04 -31.33
CA PRO A 28 -10.90 11.70 -29.94
C PRO A 28 -10.46 10.31 -29.47
N ILE A 29 -10.31 9.35 -30.38
CA ILE A 29 -9.83 7.98 -30.08
C ILE A 29 -8.33 7.97 -29.87
N THR A 30 -7.56 8.71 -30.69
CA THR A 30 -6.11 8.86 -30.59
C THR A 30 -5.74 9.65 -29.33
N MET A 31 -6.47 10.74 -29.01
CA MET A 31 -6.29 11.50 -27.76
C MET A 31 -6.62 10.71 -26.49
N ARG A 32 -7.36 9.60 -26.57
CA ARG A 32 -7.55 8.69 -25.45
C ARG A 32 -6.39 7.72 -25.23
N SER A 33 -5.61 7.46 -26.25
CA SER A 33 -4.49 6.52 -26.24
C SER A 33 -3.12 7.18 -26.14
N PHE A 34 -2.98 8.42 -26.63
CA PHE A 34 -1.73 9.18 -26.61
C PHE A 34 -1.91 10.48 -25.84
N VAL A 35 -1.02 10.72 -24.88
CA VAL A 35 -0.90 12.02 -24.24
C VAL A 35 0.12 12.82 -25.04
N VAL A 36 -0.37 13.80 -25.79
CA VAL A 36 0.50 14.80 -26.39
C VAL A 36 1.05 15.66 -25.25
N VAL A 37 2.30 15.42 -24.87
CA VAL A 37 3.08 16.37 -24.05
C VAL A 37 3.32 17.57 -24.95
N GLU A 38 3.02 18.78 -24.50
CA GLU A 38 3.33 20.00 -25.23
C GLU A 38 4.87 20.18 -25.29
N GLY A 39 5.51 19.41 -26.18
CA GLY A 39 6.91 19.50 -26.55
C GLY A 39 7.80 18.42 -25.91
N GLU A 40 8.64 17.82 -26.74
CA GLU A 40 9.71 16.88 -26.38
C GLU A 40 10.67 17.47 -25.32
N ASP A 41 10.84 18.77 -25.29
CA ASP A 41 11.66 19.51 -24.35
C ASP A 41 11.09 19.52 -22.92
N GLU A 42 9.77 19.52 -22.77
CA GLU A 42 9.14 19.44 -21.44
C GLU A 42 9.32 18.05 -20.85
N LEU A 43 9.14 16.99 -21.63
CA LEU A 43 9.37 15.61 -21.22
C LEU A 43 10.85 15.39 -20.84
N ARG A 44 11.79 15.89 -21.66
CA ARG A 44 13.24 15.81 -21.36
C ARG A 44 13.62 16.56 -20.09
N ARG A 45 13.06 17.76 -19.87
CA ARG A 45 13.29 18.55 -18.63
C ARG A 45 12.78 17.82 -17.40
N ILE A 46 11.63 17.17 -17.52
CA ILE A 46 11.03 16.39 -16.46
C ILE A 46 11.88 15.15 -16.17
N MET A 47 12.29 14.40 -17.20
CA MET A 47 13.13 13.20 -17.06
C MET A 47 14.51 13.51 -16.45
N ALA A 48 15.05 14.71 -16.67
CA ALA A 48 16.30 15.19 -16.09
C ALA A 48 16.13 15.82 -14.69
N ALA A 49 14.90 16.02 -14.21
CA ALA A 49 14.63 16.71 -12.96
C ALA A 49 15.02 15.86 -11.74
N PRO A 50 15.47 16.50 -10.63
CA PRO A 50 15.70 15.81 -9.37
C PRO A 50 14.45 15.05 -8.88
N LEU A 51 14.67 13.95 -8.15
CA LEU A 51 13.63 13.06 -7.62
C LEU A 51 12.53 13.81 -6.85
N GLU A 52 12.90 14.86 -6.12
CA GLU A 52 11.96 15.68 -5.35
C GLU A 52 10.92 16.39 -6.24
N LYS A 53 11.24 16.72 -7.49
CA LYS A 53 10.28 17.32 -8.43
C LYS A 53 9.31 16.28 -9.00
N TRP A 54 9.77 15.05 -9.21
CA TRP A 54 8.94 13.96 -9.68
C TRP A 54 7.83 13.58 -8.69
N ARG A 55 8.10 13.68 -7.40
CA ARG A 55 7.15 13.32 -6.33
C ARG A 55 5.89 14.18 -6.31
N VAL A 56 5.89 15.31 -6.98
CA VAL A 56 4.75 16.24 -7.06
C VAL A 56 4.36 16.58 -8.49
N PHE A 57 5.04 15.99 -9.48
CA PHE A 57 4.76 16.23 -10.88
C PHE A 57 3.49 15.48 -11.32
N LEU A 58 2.52 16.23 -11.85
CA LEU A 58 1.28 15.68 -12.42
C LEU A 58 1.41 15.63 -13.94
N HIS A 59 1.38 14.42 -14.49
CA HIS A 59 1.37 14.24 -15.92
C HIS A 59 0.08 14.83 -16.56
N PRO A 60 0.14 15.49 -17.73
CA PRO A 60 -1.03 16.09 -18.37
C PRO A 60 -2.23 15.15 -18.50
N ALA A 61 -2.02 13.87 -18.86
CA ALA A 61 -3.08 12.85 -18.91
C ALA A 61 -3.81 12.63 -17.58
N GLN A 62 -3.15 12.89 -16.46
CA GLN A 62 -3.71 12.72 -15.13
C GLN A 62 -4.46 13.96 -14.64
N ARG A 63 -4.25 15.12 -15.29
CA ARG A 63 -4.88 16.40 -14.91
C ARG A 63 -6.40 16.31 -14.89
N ASN A 64 -6.99 15.66 -15.89
CA ASN A 64 -8.43 15.47 -15.95
C ASN A 64 -8.99 14.70 -14.77
N LEU A 65 -8.26 13.70 -14.23
CA LEU A 65 -8.69 12.93 -13.06
C LEU A 65 -8.72 13.80 -11.80
N THR A 66 -7.81 14.76 -11.70
CA THR A 66 -7.71 15.63 -10.52
C THR A 66 -8.71 16.78 -10.52
N GLN A 67 -9.16 17.25 -11.68
CA GLN A 67 -10.02 18.44 -11.81
C GLN A 67 -11.47 18.13 -12.16
N LYS A 68 -11.78 16.89 -12.57
CA LYS A 68 -13.14 16.47 -12.91
C LYS A 68 -14.06 16.52 -11.67
N ASN A 69 -15.27 17.01 -11.85
CA ASN A 69 -16.32 16.89 -10.86
C ASN A 69 -17.01 15.52 -10.98
N TYR A 70 -17.09 14.81 -9.88
CA TYR A 70 -17.68 13.49 -9.80
C TYR A 70 -18.98 13.56 -8.99
N SER A 71 -19.96 12.76 -9.36
CA SER A 71 -21.26 12.71 -8.68
C SER A 71 -21.24 11.96 -7.34
N GLY A 72 -20.13 11.33 -6.99
CA GLY A 72 -19.96 10.52 -5.77
C GLY A 72 -18.57 9.95 -5.66
N PRO A 73 -18.38 8.83 -4.93
CA PRO A 73 -17.08 8.20 -4.70
C PRO A 73 -16.36 7.82 -5.99
N VAL A 74 -15.05 8.02 -6.00
CA VAL A 74 -14.16 7.72 -7.14
C VAL A 74 -13.05 6.79 -6.71
N ARG A 75 -12.69 5.86 -7.59
CA ARG A 75 -11.55 4.97 -7.42
C ARG A 75 -10.55 5.15 -8.56
N VAL A 76 -9.27 5.32 -8.23
CA VAL A 76 -8.17 5.37 -9.19
C VAL A 76 -7.17 4.28 -8.84
N LEU A 77 -7.04 3.31 -9.71
CA LEU A 77 -6.09 2.21 -9.59
C LEU A 77 -4.86 2.45 -10.44
N GLY A 78 -3.80 1.70 -10.18
CA GLY A 78 -2.61 1.69 -11.00
C GLY A 78 -1.48 0.93 -10.34
N GLY A 79 -0.56 0.40 -11.12
CA GLY A 79 0.62 -0.31 -10.62
C GLY A 79 1.59 0.59 -9.85
N ALA A 80 2.67 -0.01 -9.34
CA ALA A 80 3.74 0.75 -8.69
C ALA A 80 4.29 1.81 -9.65
N GLY A 81 4.57 3.01 -9.15
CA GLY A 81 5.20 4.08 -9.94
C GLY A 81 4.30 4.85 -10.91
N THR A 82 2.99 4.55 -10.97
CA THR A 82 2.05 5.23 -11.88
C THR A 82 1.60 6.61 -11.43
N GLY A 83 2.05 7.11 -10.28
CA GLY A 83 1.72 8.46 -9.80
C GLY A 83 0.40 8.58 -9.04
N LYS A 84 -0.16 7.49 -8.49
CA LYS A 84 -1.41 7.49 -7.69
C LYS A 84 -1.43 8.56 -6.60
N THR A 85 -0.39 8.59 -5.75
CA THR A 85 -0.24 9.58 -4.68
C THR A 85 -0.16 11.00 -5.25
N VAL A 86 0.51 11.20 -6.39
CA VAL A 86 0.59 12.51 -7.06
C VAL A 86 -0.80 12.97 -7.51
N VAL A 87 -1.59 12.08 -8.12
CA VAL A 87 -2.98 12.37 -8.48
C VAL A 87 -3.80 12.74 -7.25
N ALA A 88 -3.65 12.01 -6.12
CA ALA A 88 -4.32 12.30 -4.86
C ALA A 88 -3.92 13.67 -4.28
N LEU A 89 -2.62 14.03 -4.32
CA LEU A 89 -2.10 15.33 -3.87
C LEU A 89 -2.72 16.50 -4.68
N HIS A 90 -2.71 16.39 -6.00
CA HIS A 90 -3.30 17.40 -6.87
C HIS A 90 -4.82 17.46 -6.77
N ARG A 91 -5.47 16.32 -6.50
CA ARG A 91 -6.91 16.30 -6.17
C ARG A 91 -7.21 17.06 -4.90
N ALA A 92 -6.40 16.87 -3.85
CA ALA A 92 -6.54 17.61 -2.59
C ALA A 92 -6.40 19.12 -2.81
N LYS A 93 -5.39 19.54 -3.58
CA LYS A 93 -5.19 20.95 -3.95
C LYS A 93 -6.39 21.51 -4.70
N TYR A 94 -6.88 20.81 -5.73
CA TYR A 94 -8.03 21.25 -6.52
C TYR A 94 -9.27 21.41 -5.63
N LEU A 95 -9.59 20.42 -4.79
CA LEU A 95 -10.74 20.51 -3.90
C LEU A 95 -10.58 21.62 -2.87
N ALA A 96 -9.37 21.84 -2.33
CA ALA A 96 -9.11 22.92 -1.39
C ALA A 96 -9.32 24.30 -2.00
N SER A 97 -9.02 24.47 -3.30
CA SER A 97 -9.33 25.73 -4.00
C SER A 97 -10.82 25.96 -4.21
N GLN A 98 -11.63 24.89 -4.24
CA GLN A 98 -13.09 24.95 -4.39
C GLN A 98 -13.85 25.04 -3.05
N CYS A 99 -13.23 24.61 -1.94
CA CYS A 99 -13.85 24.67 -0.61
C CYS A 99 -14.18 26.10 -0.19
N THR A 100 -15.40 26.30 0.32
CA THR A 100 -15.90 27.58 0.84
C THR A 100 -16.18 27.48 2.34
N GLY A 101 -16.09 28.60 3.04
CA GLY A 101 -16.39 28.66 4.48
C GLY A 101 -15.54 27.72 5.32
N GLN A 102 -16.21 26.91 6.14
CA GLN A 102 -15.56 25.95 7.07
C GLN A 102 -15.38 24.54 6.49
N GLN A 103 -15.59 24.35 5.19
CA GLN A 103 -15.39 23.06 4.55
C GLN A 103 -13.93 22.61 4.67
N ARG A 104 -13.74 21.34 5.07
CA ARG A 104 -12.42 20.73 5.23
C ARG A 104 -12.30 19.46 4.42
N ILE A 105 -11.08 19.12 4.09
CA ILE A 105 -10.71 17.90 3.39
C ILE A 105 -9.91 17.02 4.36
N LEU A 106 -10.30 15.76 4.48
CA LEU A 106 -9.47 14.75 5.11
C LEU A 106 -8.62 14.06 4.05
N PHE A 107 -7.30 14.11 4.20
CA PHE A 107 -6.39 13.28 3.43
C PHE A 107 -5.82 12.21 4.35
N THR A 108 -6.24 10.97 4.15
CA THR A 108 -5.84 9.85 5.00
C THR A 108 -5.08 8.78 4.23
N THR A 109 -4.26 8.03 4.96
CA THR A 109 -3.48 6.90 4.46
C THR A 109 -3.27 5.88 5.58
N TYR A 110 -2.62 4.76 5.25
CA TYR A 110 -2.47 3.64 6.17
C TYR A 110 -1.42 3.86 7.28
N THR A 111 -0.32 4.62 7.01
CA THR A 111 0.78 4.77 7.99
C THR A 111 1.10 6.22 8.31
N ALA A 112 1.66 6.45 9.52
CA ALA A 112 2.11 7.77 9.96
C ALA A 112 3.22 8.35 9.06
N ASN A 113 4.13 7.51 8.57
CA ASN A 113 5.23 7.94 7.70
C ASN A 113 4.70 8.44 6.34
N LEU A 114 3.73 7.73 5.76
CA LEU A 114 3.06 8.16 4.53
C LEU A 114 2.30 9.48 4.74
N ALA A 115 1.60 9.63 5.85
CA ALA A 115 0.91 10.87 6.17
C ALA A 115 1.88 12.06 6.28
N ALA A 116 3.04 11.86 6.92
CA ALA A 116 4.08 12.89 7.00
C ALA A 116 4.66 13.25 5.61
N ASP A 117 4.90 12.26 4.76
CA ASP A 117 5.38 12.46 3.38
C ASP A 117 4.34 13.20 2.52
N ILE A 118 3.08 12.84 2.62
CA ILE A 118 1.95 13.52 1.96
C ILE A 118 1.91 15.00 2.40
N GLN A 119 2.02 15.26 3.71
CA GLN A 119 1.99 16.61 4.23
C GLN A 119 3.16 17.46 3.73
N GLU A 120 4.37 16.89 3.67
CA GLU A 120 5.54 17.56 3.11
C GLU A 120 5.35 17.89 1.63
N ASN A 121 4.82 16.96 0.84
CA ASN A 121 4.58 17.15 -0.58
C ASN A 121 3.45 18.16 -0.85
N LEU A 122 2.38 18.17 -0.05
CA LEU A 122 1.33 19.21 -0.16
C LEU A 122 1.89 20.61 0.10
N ARG A 123 2.82 20.78 1.06
CA ARG A 123 3.49 22.07 1.30
C ARG A 123 4.25 22.61 0.09
N LYS A 124 4.68 21.74 -0.83
CA LYS A 124 5.40 22.14 -2.06
C LYS A 124 4.47 22.64 -3.17
N ILE A 125 3.20 22.24 -3.15
CA ILE A 125 2.26 22.51 -4.26
C ILE A 125 1.07 23.39 -3.85
N CYS A 126 0.73 23.47 -2.57
CA CYS A 126 -0.42 24.20 -2.07
C CYS A 126 -0.03 25.55 -1.46
N SER A 127 -0.93 26.53 -1.56
CA SER A 127 -0.85 27.78 -0.81
C SER A 127 -1.14 27.56 0.68
N ILE A 128 -0.80 28.54 1.52
CA ILE A 128 -1.08 28.49 2.97
C ILE A 128 -2.60 28.38 3.23
N GLU A 129 -3.41 29.04 2.42
CA GLU A 129 -4.87 29.00 2.55
C GLU A 129 -5.44 27.62 2.18
N GLU A 130 -4.93 26.99 1.12
CA GLU A 130 -5.30 25.63 0.74
C GLU A 130 -4.89 24.63 1.82
N LEU A 131 -3.68 24.76 2.38
CA LEU A 131 -3.18 23.88 3.43
C LEU A 131 -4.03 23.93 4.71
N ARG A 132 -4.59 25.11 5.08
CA ARG A 132 -5.50 25.24 6.23
C ARG A 132 -6.78 24.44 6.10
N LYS A 133 -7.22 24.15 4.86
CA LYS A 133 -8.43 23.38 4.57
C LYS A 133 -8.17 21.87 4.52
N ILE A 134 -6.90 21.43 4.41
CA ILE A 134 -6.52 20.03 4.27
C ILE A 134 -5.96 19.52 5.59
N GLU A 135 -6.61 18.52 6.16
CA GLU A 135 -6.08 17.77 7.29
C GLU A 135 -5.45 16.47 6.79
N VAL A 136 -4.16 16.28 7.04
CA VAL A 136 -3.43 15.05 6.70
C VAL A 136 -3.20 14.25 7.97
N ILE A 137 -3.79 13.07 8.06
CA ILE A 137 -3.66 12.20 9.22
C ILE A 137 -3.87 10.74 8.82
N HIS A 138 -3.08 9.81 9.37
CA HIS A 138 -3.38 8.39 9.20
C HIS A 138 -4.57 7.98 10.06
N LEU A 139 -5.35 7.02 9.58
CA LEU A 139 -6.67 6.73 10.13
C LEU A 139 -6.65 6.33 11.61
N ASP A 140 -5.65 5.53 12.04
CA ASP A 140 -5.51 5.12 13.44
C ASP A 140 -5.35 6.31 14.40
N ALA A 141 -4.57 7.33 14.00
CA ALA A 141 -4.40 8.54 14.81
C ALA A 141 -5.69 9.36 14.85
N TRP A 142 -6.43 9.40 13.74
CA TRP A 142 -7.75 10.03 13.71
C TRP A 142 -8.69 9.34 14.70
N VAL A 143 -8.78 8.02 14.68
CA VAL A 143 -9.58 7.20 15.60
C VAL A 143 -9.21 7.47 17.06
N SER A 144 -7.91 7.44 17.37
CA SER A 144 -7.39 7.69 18.72
C SER A 144 -7.79 9.10 19.24
N ARG A 145 -7.71 10.10 18.37
CA ARG A 145 -8.10 11.48 18.69
C ARG A 145 -9.60 11.56 18.93
N PHE A 146 -10.41 11.08 17.99
CA PHE A 146 -11.86 11.14 18.06
C PHE A 146 -12.42 10.44 19.31
N MET A 147 -11.92 9.25 19.65
CA MET A 147 -12.38 8.52 20.82
C MET A 147 -12.04 9.27 22.13
N ARG A 148 -10.82 9.85 22.22
CA ARG A 148 -10.44 10.66 23.36
C ARG A 148 -11.32 11.93 23.50
N GLU A 149 -11.59 12.63 22.40
CA GLU A 149 -12.48 13.81 22.36
C GLU A 149 -13.93 13.45 22.69
N SER A 150 -14.33 12.20 22.41
CA SER A 150 -15.64 11.65 22.77
C SER A 150 -15.73 11.11 24.21
N GLY A 151 -14.69 11.29 25.03
CA GLY A 151 -14.68 10.93 26.46
C GLY A 151 -14.29 9.47 26.76
N PHE A 152 -13.77 8.73 25.79
CA PHE A 152 -13.30 7.36 26.04
C PHE A 152 -11.85 7.33 26.54
N SER A 153 -11.60 6.52 27.59
CA SER A 153 -10.32 6.43 28.31
C SER A 153 -9.50 5.20 27.97
N PHE A 154 -9.77 4.50 26.86
CA PHE A 154 -9.00 3.34 26.47
C PHE A 154 -7.81 3.67 25.55
N GLN A 155 -6.84 2.75 25.52
CA GLN A 155 -5.70 2.79 24.59
C GLN A 155 -5.94 1.88 23.41
N ILE A 156 -5.45 2.27 22.23
CA ILE A 156 -5.42 1.40 21.05
C ILE A 156 -4.21 0.48 21.19
N GLY A 157 -4.47 -0.83 21.30
CA GLY A 157 -3.46 -1.88 21.31
C GLY A 157 -3.14 -2.35 19.89
N TYR A 158 -1.87 -2.67 19.69
CA TYR A 158 -1.35 -3.33 18.49
C TYR A 158 -0.75 -4.70 18.89
N ASP A 159 -0.24 -5.44 17.93
CA ASP A 159 0.18 -6.83 18.07
C ASP A 159 0.92 -7.14 19.39
N ASP A 160 1.92 -6.34 19.76
CA ASP A 160 2.71 -6.54 20.99
C ASP A 160 1.86 -6.42 22.27
N ALA A 161 0.87 -5.53 22.28
CA ALA A 161 -0.02 -5.31 23.43
C ALA A 161 -1.20 -6.28 23.45
N LEU A 162 -1.64 -6.76 22.30
CA LEU A 162 -2.79 -7.65 22.16
C LEU A 162 -2.41 -9.13 22.27
N ALA A 163 -1.16 -9.52 21.98
CA ALA A 163 -0.73 -10.92 22.05
C ALA A 163 -0.96 -11.55 23.45
N PRO A 164 -0.57 -10.92 24.58
CA PRO A 164 -0.84 -11.47 25.91
C PRO A 164 -2.33 -11.59 26.23
N ILE A 165 -3.16 -10.68 25.69
CA ILE A 165 -4.62 -10.70 25.89
C ILE A 165 -5.22 -11.90 25.15
N TRP A 166 -4.79 -12.16 23.91
CA TRP A 166 -5.21 -13.33 23.16
C TRP A 166 -4.79 -14.65 23.80
N GLU A 167 -3.54 -14.75 24.27
CA GLU A 167 -3.05 -15.93 24.97
C GLU A 167 -3.86 -16.20 26.25
N LYS A 168 -4.14 -15.15 27.04
CA LYS A 168 -4.98 -15.25 28.24
C LYS A 168 -6.42 -15.64 27.89
N ALA A 169 -7.00 -15.08 26.84
CA ALA A 169 -8.35 -15.41 26.38
C ALA A 169 -8.48 -16.88 25.98
N LEU A 170 -7.49 -17.41 25.26
CA LEU A 170 -7.43 -18.80 24.86
C LEU A 170 -7.25 -19.73 26.08
N PHE A 171 -6.34 -19.39 27.00
CA PHE A 171 -6.12 -20.13 28.23
C PHE A 171 -7.38 -20.22 29.07
N LEU A 172 -8.10 -19.11 29.26
CA LEU A 172 -9.34 -19.09 30.07
C LEU A 172 -10.49 -19.87 29.43
N ALA A 173 -10.54 -19.97 28.13
CA ALA A 173 -11.57 -20.74 27.43
C ALA A 173 -11.37 -22.26 27.58
N ASN A 174 -10.15 -22.72 27.90
CA ASN A 174 -9.77 -24.12 28.07
C ASN A 174 -10.39 -25.02 26.97
N THR A 175 -10.29 -24.59 25.71
CA THR A 175 -10.95 -25.27 24.60
C THR A 175 -10.11 -26.43 24.08
N GLU A 176 -10.76 -27.54 23.70
CA GLU A 176 -10.14 -28.69 23.04
C GLU A 176 -9.86 -28.47 21.54
N LEU A 177 -10.23 -27.31 20.98
CA LEU A 177 -10.03 -27.03 19.56
C LEU A 177 -8.55 -26.85 19.23
N PRO A 178 -8.05 -27.47 18.15
CA PRO A 178 -6.63 -27.45 17.80
C PRO A 178 -6.23 -26.16 17.05
N TYR A 179 -6.79 -25.01 17.45
CA TYR A 179 -6.52 -23.74 16.78
C TYR A 179 -5.60 -22.87 17.62
N ASP A 180 -4.67 -22.21 16.96
CA ASP A 180 -3.77 -21.24 17.57
C ASP A 180 -4.40 -19.83 17.69
N VAL A 181 -3.69 -18.91 18.32
CA VAL A 181 -4.13 -17.51 18.49
C VAL A 181 -4.42 -16.85 17.13
N SER A 182 -3.65 -17.17 16.09
CA SER A 182 -3.81 -16.54 14.77
C SER A 182 -5.17 -16.87 14.14
N PHE A 183 -5.68 -18.09 14.36
CA PHE A 183 -7.02 -18.48 13.92
C PHE A 183 -8.12 -17.61 14.56
N TYR A 184 -8.04 -17.38 15.87
CA TYR A 184 -9.03 -16.57 16.60
C TYR A 184 -8.94 -15.09 16.24
N GLN A 185 -7.73 -14.56 16.02
CA GLN A 185 -7.53 -13.20 15.54
C GLN A 185 -8.17 -12.97 14.15
N GLU A 186 -7.99 -13.92 13.23
CA GLU A 186 -8.63 -13.84 11.91
C GLU A 186 -10.14 -14.02 12.01
N GLU A 187 -10.65 -14.91 12.87
CA GLU A 187 -12.08 -15.09 13.09
C GLU A 187 -12.70 -13.82 13.67
N TRP A 188 -12.01 -13.16 14.62
CA TRP A 188 -12.40 -11.87 15.15
C TRP A 188 -12.50 -10.79 14.07
N ASN A 189 -11.44 -10.60 13.33
CA ASN A 189 -11.35 -9.53 12.36
C ASN A 189 -12.28 -9.75 11.15
N ARG A 190 -12.31 -10.97 10.59
CA ARG A 190 -13.00 -11.27 9.33
C ARG A 190 -14.47 -11.68 9.50
N VAL A 191 -14.85 -12.19 10.66
CA VAL A 191 -16.22 -12.68 10.88
C VAL A 191 -16.95 -11.81 11.89
N VAL A 192 -16.35 -11.58 13.06
CA VAL A 192 -17.04 -10.83 14.13
C VAL A 192 -17.13 -9.35 13.77
N ILE A 193 -15.98 -8.69 13.67
CA ILE A 193 -15.97 -7.23 13.52
C ILE A 193 -16.37 -6.80 12.10
N SER A 194 -15.92 -7.51 11.06
CA SER A 194 -16.29 -7.14 9.69
C SER A 194 -17.78 -7.27 9.38
N GLN A 195 -18.50 -8.14 10.10
CA GLN A 195 -19.95 -8.33 9.94
C GLN A 195 -20.76 -7.75 11.11
N GLU A 196 -20.13 -7.02 12.02
CA GLU A 196 -20.76 -6.45 13.21
C GLU A 196 -21.44 -7.51 14.13
N ALA A 197 -20.92 -8.74 14.09
CA ALA A 197 -21.47 -9.89 14.83
C ALA A 197 -20.89 -9.99 16.24
N ILE A 198 -21.02 -8.92 17.02
CA ILE A 198 -20.38 -8.73 18.34
C ILE A 198 -21.04 -9.48 19.50
N THR A 199 -22.15 -10.16 19.26
CA THR A 199 -22.82 -11.03 20.23
C THR A 199 -22.77 -12.48 19.80
N ARG A 200 -22.90 -13.42 20.76
CA ARG A 200 -22.93 -14.86 20.47
C ARG A 200 -23.94 -15.24 19.39
N ASP A 201 -25.16 -14.75 19.50
CA ASP A 201 -26.23 -15.11 18.59
C ASP A 201 -26.02 -14.54 17.18
N GLN A 202 -25.42 -13.35 17.06
CA GLN A 202 -24.99 -12.79 15.79
C GLN A 202 -23.87 -13.60 15.16
N TYR A 203 -22.82 -13.94 15.96
CA TYR A 203 -21.70 -14.76 15.48
C TYR A 203 -22.14 -16.14 15.00
N LEU A 204 -23.07 -16.82 15.69
CA LEU A 204 -23.57 -18.13 15.28
C LEU A 204 -24.29 -18.07 13.91
N LYS A 205 -24.83 -16.93 13.52
CA LYS A 205 -25.49 -16.68 12.24
C LYS A 205 -24.57 -16.06 11.19
N ALA A 206 -23.40 -15.54 11.59
CA ALA A 206 -22.48 -14.85 10.69
C ALA A 206 -21.95 -15.78 9.58
N SER A 207 -21.78 -15.22 8.39
CA SER A 207 -21.17 -15.92 7.28
C SER A 207 -19.66 -16.11 7.51
N ARG A 208 -19.14 -17.27 7.12
CA ARG A 208 -17.70 -17.57 7.16
C ARG A 208 -17.11 -17.73 5.76
N ASN A 209 -17.69 -17.03 4.78
CA ASN A 209 -17.16 -17.01 3.42
C ASN A 209 -15.73 -16.48 3.43
N GLY A 210 -14.82 -17.14 2.71
CA GLY A 210 -13.40 -16.80 2.71
C GLY A 210 -12.60 -17.38 3.88
N ARG A 211 -13.22 -18.20 4.76
CA ARG A 211 -12.52 -19.01 5.77
C ARG A 211 -12.46 -20.47 5.29
N GLY A 212 -11.26 -21.04 5.24
CA GLY A 212 -11.03 -22.42 4.76
C GLY A 212 -11.47 -23.49 5.76
N THR A 213 -11.39 -23.20 7.05
CA THR A 213 -11.77 -24.13 8.12
C THR A 213 -13.27 -24.10 8.37
N ARG A 214 -13.95 -25.25 8.19
CA ARG A 214 -15.38 -25.38 8.47
C ARG A 214 -15.61 -25.53 9.98
N LEU A 215 -16.56 -24.75 10.52
CA LEU A 215 -17.02 -24.85 11.89
C LEU A 215 -18.50 -25.21 11.91
N ASP A 216 -18.83 -26.34 12.55
CA ASP A 216 -20.21 -26.64 12.94
C ASP A 216 -20.67 -25.77 14.12
N ARG A 217 -21.94 -25.87 14.49
CA ARG A 217 -22.51 -25.06 15.58
C ARG A 217 -21.82 -25.28 16.92
N ARG A 218 -21.40 -26.51 17.24
CA ARG A 218 -20.70 -26.83 18.50
C ARG A 218 -19.32 -26.17 18.53
N LYS A 219 -18.57 -26.32 17.45
CA LYS A 219 -17.25 -25.67 17.33
C LYS A 219 -17.38 -24.14 17.37
N ARG A 220 -18.40 -23.55 16.74
CA ARG A 220 -18.65 -22.11 16.83
C ARG A 220 -18.89 -21.63 18.26
N LEU A 221 -19.59 -22.41 19.08
CA LEU A 221 -19.79 -22.10 20.49
C LEU A 221 -18.48 -22.11 21.27
N LEU A 222 -17.60 -23.08 21.02
CA LEU A 222 -16.27 -23.13 21.64
C LEU A 222 -15.37 -21.98 21.19
N VAL A 223 -15.40 -21.66 19.90
CA VAL A 223 -14.69 -20.48 19.39
C VAL A 223 -15.21 -19.20 20.04
N TRP A 224 -16.54 -19.06 20.17
CA TRP A 224 -17.13 -17.89 20.83
C TRP A 224 -16.65 -17.69 22.26
N GLN A 225 -16.41 -18.74 23.04
CA GLN A 225 -15.87 -18.61 24.40
C GLN A 225 -14.52 -17.87 24.41
N VAL A 226 -13.62 -18.16 23.47
CA VAL A 226 -12.35 -17.45 23.33
C VAL A 226 -12.58 -15.98 22.95
N LEU A 227 -13.48 -15.73 21.98
CA LEU A 227 -13.77 -14.38 21.51
C LEU A 227 -14.45 -13.52 22.59
N ASP A 228 -15.33 -14.11 23.39
CA ASP A 228 -15.99 -13.45 24.53
C ASP A 228 -14.98 -13.11 25.62
N ASN A 229 -14.10 -14.05 25.98
CA ASN A 229 -12.99 -13.79 26.90
C ASN A 229 -12.10 -12.65 26.40
N TYR A 230 -11.78 -12.62 25.10
CA TYR A 230 -11.00 -11.54 24.50
C TYR A 230 -11.69 -10.18 24.65
N GLN A 231 -12.99 -10.09 24.35
CA GLN A 231 -13.77 -8.86 24.54
C GLN A 231 -13.75 -8.39 25.99
N ASN A 232 -13.93 -9.31 26.94
CA ASN A 232 -13.99 -8.98 28.36
C ASN A 232 -12.62 -8.52 28.88
N LEU A 233 -11.53 -9.19 28.47
CA LEU A 233 -10.17 -8.79 28.82
C LEU A 233 -9.79 -7.43 28.21
N MET A 234 -10.19 -7.14 26.97
CA MET A 234 -9.99 -5.82 26.39
C MET A 234 -10.69 -4.73 27.20
N LYS A 235 -11.91 -4.99 27.69
CA LYS A 235 -12.65 -4.04 28.55
C LYS A 235 -11.95 -3.86 29.89
N GLU A 236 -11.56 -4.96 30.54
CA GLU A 236 -10.85 -4.97 31.84
C GLU A 236 -9.55 -4.18 31.78
N HIS A 237 -8.74 -4.38 30.73
CA HIS A 237 -7.46 -3.69 30.55
C HIS A 237 -7.59 -2.30 29.92
N GLN A 238 -8.81 -1.83 29.64
CA GLN A 238 -9.06 -0.57 28.93
C GLN A 238 -8.28 -0.43 27.61
N ILE A 239 -8.19 -1.53 26.86
CA ILE A 239 -7.56 -1.60 25.54
C ILE A 239 -8.63 -1.90 24.48
N ARG A 240 -8.42 -1.39 23.28
CA ARG A 240 -9.16 -1.79 22.07
C ARG A 240 -8.19 -2.14 20.95
N ASP A 241 -8.44 -3.19 20.20
CA ASP A 241 -7.81 -3.32 18.89
C ASP A 241 -8.35 -2.24 17.93
N ILE A 242 -7.57 -1.92 16.92
CA ILE A 242 -7.89 -0.83 16.00
C ILE A 242 -9.21 -1.04 15.22
N ASN A 243 -9.53 -2.29 14.83
CA ASN A 243 -10.76 -2.58 14.09
C ASN A 243 -12.00 -2.41 14.98
N THR A 244 -11.92 -2.84 16.24
CA THR A 244 -12.96 -2.60 17.25
C THR A 244 -13.16 -1.11 17.50
N ALA A 245 -12.07 -0.34 17.65
CA ALA A 245 -12.15 1.10 17.83
C ALA A 245 -12.77 1.82 16.61
N MET A 246 -12.42 1.41 15.38
CA MET A 246 -13.04 1.92 14.15
C MET A 246 -14.54 1.61 14.07
N TYR A 247 -14.93 0.40 14.48
CA TYR A 247 -16.34 0.01 14.58
C TYR A 247 -17.09 0.89 15.59
N GLU A 248 -16.55 1.06 16.81
CA GLU A 248 -17.14 1.91 17.85
C GLU A 248 -17.26 3.37 17.37
N CYS A 249 -16.22 3.94 16.72
CA CYS A 249 -16.27 5.27 16.10
C CYS A 249 -17.40 5.39 15.07
N THR A 250 -17.54 4.37 14.21
CA THR A 250 -18.58 4.34 13.17
C THR A 250 -19.98 4.42 13.80
N LYS A 251 -20.22 3.64 14.86
CA LYS A 251 -21.50 3.64 15.59
C LYS A 251 -21.78 4.99 16.27
N LEU A 252 -20.76 5.60 16.87
CA LEU A 252 -20.91 6.94 17.47
C LEU A 252 -21.28 8.00 16.43
N LEU A 253 -20.61 8.00 15.27
CA LEU A 253 -20.91 8.93 14.18
C LEU A 253 -22.32 8.73 13.61
N GLN A 254 -22.77 7.48 13.48
CA GLN A 254 -24.12 7.17 12.98
C GLN A 254 -25.23 7.50 13.99
N GLY A 255 -24.95 7.40 15.29
CA GLY A 255 -25.91 7.67 16.38
C GLY A 255 -26.00 9.14 16.82
N SER A 256 -25.02 9.96 16.40
CA SER A 256 -24.94 11.36 16.80
C SER A 256 -25.49 12.29 15.71
N SER A 257 -26.09 13.42 16.11
CA SER A 257 -26.43 14.54 15.21
C SER A 257 -25.18 15.33 14.75
N VAL A 258 -23.97 14.81 15.02
CA VAL A 258 -22.72 15.45 14.61
C VAL A 258 -22.62 15.40 13.09
N LYS A 259 -22.73 16.56 12.45
CA LYS A 259 -22.51 16.69 11.02
C LYS A 259 -21.07 16.30 10.68
N SER A 260 -20.90 15.64 9.54
CA SER A 260 -19.57 15.36 8.99
C SER A 260 -18.68 16.61 9.02
N GLN A 261 -17.49 16.48 9.59
CA GLN A 261 -16.51 17.57 9.65
C GLN A 261 -15.81 17.79 8.29
N TYR A 262 -15.94 16.82 7.37
CA TYR A 262 -15.23 16.82 6.09
C TYR A 262 -16.20 16.82 4.91
N ALA A 263 -16.00 17.79 4.01
CA ALA A 263 -16.73 17.85 2.75
C ALA A 263 -16.17 16.83 1.73
N HIS A 264 -14.89 16.52 1.82
CA HIS A 264 -14.22 15.61 0.92
C HIS A 264 -13.22 14.75 1.69
N ILE A 265 -13.08 13.47 1.32
CA ILE A 265 -12.07 12.57 1.89
C ILE A 265 -11.25 11.95 0.76
N ILE A 266 -9.93 12.05 0.89
CA ILE A 266 -8.97 11.44 -0.02
C ILE A 266 -8.26 10.32 0.71
N VAL A 267 -8.21 9.14 0.11
CA VAL A 267 -7.63 7.93 0.67
C VAL A 267 -6.48 7.49 -0.21
N ASP A 268 -5.25 7.50 0.31
CA ASP A 268 -4.10 6.90 -0.36
C ASP A 268 -3.78 5.51 0.22
N GLU A 269 -3.18 4.63 -0.60
CA GLU A 269 -2.91 3.22 -0.26
C GLU A 269 -4.17 2.47 0.21
N GLY A 270 -5.30 2.73 -0.45
CA GLY A 270 -6.60 2.20 -0.07
C GLY A 270 -6.69 0.66 0.00
N GLN A 271 -5.82 -0.07 -0.72
CA GLN A 271 -5.77 -1.53 -0.70
C GLN A 271 -5.36 -2.12 0.66
N ASP A 272 -4.77 -1.31 1.55
CA ASP A 272 -4.33 -1.77 2.87
C ASP A 272 -5.38 -1.59 3.97
N LEU A 273 -6.41 -0.81 3.70
CA LEU A 273 -7.47 -0.53 4.68
C LEU A 273 -8.41 -1.73 4.86
N SER A 274 -8.97 -1.87 6.07
CA SER A 274 -9.98 -2.89 6.38
C SER A 274 -11.39 -2.44 6.02
N ASP A 275 -12.35 -3.39 6.00
CA ASP A 275 -13.78 -3.08 5.84
C ASP A 275 -14.25 -2.03 6.86
N ASN A 276 -13.81 -2.15 8.12
CA ASN A 276 -14.19 -1.20 9.17
C ASN A 276 -13.60 0.19 8.95
N ALA A 277 -12.38 0.26 8.41
CA ALA A 277 -11.79 1.53 8.00
C ALA A 277 -12.63 2.21 6.92
N TYR A 278 -13.10 1.47 5.91
CA TYR A 278 -13.96 2.03 4.86
C TYR A 278 -15.35 2.39 5.35
N ARG A 279 -15.95 1.62 6.27
CA ARG A 279 -17.23 2.01 6.92
C ARG A 279 -17.07 3.28 7.73
N LEU A 280 -15.95 3.42 8.45
CA LEU A 280 -15.63 4.66 9.18
C LEU A 280 -15.47 5.84 8.22
N ILE A 281 -14.71 5.66 7.13
CA ILE A 281 -14.55 6.69 6.09
C ILE A 281 -15.89 7.08 5.49
N ARG A 282 -16.79 6.13 5.22
CA ARG A 282 -18.15 6.43 4.74
C ARG A 282 -18.96 7.19 5.77
N ALA A 283 -18.88 6.81 7.05
CA ALA A 283 -19.58 7.52 8.13
C ALA A 283 -19.05 8.97 8.28
N LEU A 284 -17.75 9.17 8.12
CA LEU A 284 -17.11 10.49 8.14
C LEU A 284 -17.52 11.38 6.97
N ALA A 285 -17.69 10.82 5.79
CA ALA A 285 -18.13 11.58 4.62
C ALA A 285 -19.67 11.85 4.64
N GLY A 286 -20.42 11.11 5.46
CA GLY A 286 -21.89 11.21 5.50
C GLY A 286 -22.56 10.53 4.29
N PRO A 287 -23.78 10.95 3.88
CA PRO A 287 -24.43 10.45 2.68
C PRO A 287 -23.63 10.73 1.41
N GLU A 288 -23.80 9.89 0.36
CA GLU A 288 -23.12 10.08 -0.92
C GLU A 288 -23.46 11.45 -1.53
N HIS A 289 -22.43 12.19 -1.92
CA HIS A 289 -22.56 13.50 -2.55
C HIS A 289 -21.40 13.76 -3.52
N ALA A 290 -21.49 14.86 -4.27
CA ALA A 290 -20.49 15.20 -5.27
C ALA A 290 -19.08 15.35 -4.65
N ASN A 291 -18.09 14.68 -5.25
CA ASN A 291 -16.68 14.72 -4.84
C ASN A 291 -16.40 14.25 -3.39
N ASP A 292 -17.26 13.45 -2.79
CA ASP A 292 -17.17 13.05 -1.38
C ASP A 292 -15.93 12.18 -1.08
N LEU A 293 -15.70 11.12 -1.85
CA LEU A 293 -14.58 10.21 -1.64
C LEU A 293 -13.71 10.10 -2.90
N PHE A 294 -12.39 10.14 -2.73
CA PHE A 294 -11.42 9.89 -3.77
C PHE A 294 -10.39 8.86 -3.28
N ILE A 295 -10.46 7.62 -3.78
CA ILE A 295 -9.70 6.50 -3.29
C ILE A 295 -8.65 6.13 -4.34
N VAL A 296 -7.37 6.13 -3.95
CA VAL A 296 -6.30 5.61 -4.81
C VAL A 296 -5.66 4.37 -4.20
N GLY A 297 -5.30 3.40 -5.03
CA GLY A 297 -4.78 2.13 -4.55
C GLY A 297 -4.14 1.26 -5.64
N ASP A 298 -3.47 0.19 -5.18
CA ASP A 298 -2.82 -0.81 -6.01
C ASP A 298 -3.00 -2.20 -5.37
N ALA A 299 -3.83 -3.04 -5.97
CA ALA A 299 -4.10 -4.38 -5.44
C ALA A 299 -2.84 -5.26 -5.37
N HIS A 300 -1.86 -5.06 -6.26
CA HIS A 300 -0.59 -5.80 -6.29
C HIS A 300 0.36 -5.38 -5.15
N GLN A 301 0.13 -4.21 -4.54
CA GLN A 301 0.88 -3.75 -3.35
C GLN A 301 0.17 -4.07 -2.03
N ARG A 302 -0.80 -4.96 -2.03
CA ARG A 302 -1.51 -5.42 -0.82
C ARG A 302 -0.62 -6.37 -0.02
N ILE A 303 0.06 -5.84 0.97
CA ILE A 303 0.94 -6.60 1.87
C ILE A 303 0.25 -7.01 3.19
N TYR A 304 -0.95 -6.50 3.42
CA TYR A 304 -1.81 -6.85 4.55
C TYR A 304 -2.98 -7.71 4.07
N ARG A 305 -3.49 -8.58 4.95
CA ARG A 305 -4.54 -9.56 4.59
C ARG A 305 -5.95 -8.95 4.49
N ASN A 306 -6.07 -7.64 4.38
CA ASN A 306 -7.33 -6.95 4.20
C ASN A 306 -7.81 -7.11 2.74
N ARG A 307 -9.08 -7.43 2.55
CA ARG A 307 -9.72 -7.51 1.23
C ARG A 307 -11.07 -6.80 1.27
N PRO A 308 -11.07 -5.47 1.39
CA PRO A 308 -12.30 -4.72 1.45
C PRO A 308 -13.04 -4.80 0.12
N ILE A 309 -14.37 -4.92 0.21
CA ILE A 309 -15.27 -4.78 -0.92
C ILE A 309 -16.01 -3.46 -0.70
N LEU A 310 -15.67 -2.44 -1.48
CA LEU A 310 -16.16 -1.07 -1.30
C LEU A 310 -17.68 -0.99 -1.31
N SER A 311 -18.35 -1.72 -2.20
CA SER A 311 -19.81 -1.78 -2.26
C SER A 311 -20.45 -2.28 -0.96
N LYS A 312 -19.84 -3.27 -0.28
CA LYS A 312 -20.30 -3.77 1.03
C LYS A 312 -20.01 -2.80 2.20
N CYS A 313 -19.14 -1.84 1.97
CA CYS A 313 -18.84 -0.78 2.94
C CYS A 313 -19.68 0.50 2.71
N GLY A 314 -20.68 0.45 1.81
CA GLY A 314 -21.53 1.60 1.47
C GLY A 314 -20.86 2.61 0.54
N ILE A 315 -19.85 2.21 -0.22
CA ILE A 315 -19.11 3.05 -1.14
C ILE A 315 -19.31 2.53 -2.56
N ASN A 316 -20.11 3.21 -3.36
CA ASN A 316 -20.37 2.82 -4.74
C ASN A 316 -19.43 3.57 -5.70
N VAL A 317 -18.53 2.85 -6.37
CA VAL A 317 -17.57 3.39 -7.34
C VAL A 317 -17.89 3.01 -8.79
N ARG A 318 -19.04 2.36 -9.05
CA ARG A 318 -19.41 1.90 -10.40
C ARG A 318 -19.50 3.07 -11.37
N GLY A 319 -18.85 2.94 -12.53
CA GLY A 319 -18.76 4.00 -13.54
C GLY A 319 -17.85 5.18 -13.16
N ARG A 320 -17.23 5.14 -11.98
CA ARG A 320 -16.31 6.18 -11.46
C ARG A 320 -14.95 5.59 -11.08
N SER A 321 -14.50 4.60 -11.83
CA SER A 321 -13.17 3.99 -11.69
C SER A 321 -12.28 4.36 -12.87
N SER A 322 -11.01 4.55 -12.61
CA SER A 322 -9.98 4.82 -13.62
C SER A 322 -8.71 4.03 -13.30
N ILE A 323 -7.96 3.66 -14.34
CA ILE A 323 -6.70 2.92 -14.19
C ILE A 323 -5.58 3.77 -14.78
N LEU A 324 -4.51 3.98 -13.99
CA LEU A 324 -3.28 4.61 -14.44
C LEU A 324 -2.37 3.55 -15.07
N LYS A 325 -2.03 3.71 -16.35
CA LYS A 325 -1.32 2.70 -17.14
C LYS A 325 0.18 2.99 -17.31
N ILE A 326 0.62 4.22 -17.08
CA ILE A 326 2.00 4.63 -17.33
C ILE A 326 2.77 4.66 -16.01
N ASN A 327 3.86 3.92 -15.96
CA ASN A 327 4.80 3.93 -14.83
C ASN A 327 5.95 4.91 -15.13
N TYR A 328 6.11 5.88 -14.25
CA TYR A 328 7.12 6.95 -14.36
C TYR A 328 8.33 6.71 -13.44
N ARG A 329 8.28 5.69 -12.57
CA ARG A 329 9.26 5.50 -11.49
C ARG A 329 10.33 4.50 -11.84
N THR A 330 9.93 3.27 -12.15
CA THR A 330 10.84 2.14 -12.34
C THR A 330 11.07 1.89 -13.83
N THR A 331 12.20 1.30 -14.17
CA THR A 331 12.45 0.80 -15.53
C THR A 331 11.53 -0.37 -15.85
N GLU A 332 11.33 -0.64 -17.14
CA GLU A 332 10.47 -1.73 -17.61
C GLU A 332 11.00 -3.09 -17.14
N GLU A 333 12.32 -3.27 -17.12
CA GLU A 333 12.99 -4.50 -16.70
C GLU A 333 12.76 -4.79 -15.21
N ILE A 334 12.82 -3.76 -14.35
CA ILE A 334 12.48 -3.89 -12.93
C ILE A 334 11.00 -4.21 -12.76
N ARG A 335 10.11 -3.49 -13.48
CA ARG A 335 8.67 -3.72 -13.44
C ARG A 335 8.33 -5.16 -13.86
N HIS A 336 8.85 -5.59 -15.00
CA HIS A 336 8.60 -6.93 -15.55
C HIS A 336 9.10 -8.02 -14.59
N SER A 337 10.34 -7.91 -14.12
CA SER A 337 10.90 -8.86 -13.15
C SER A 337 10.16 -8.85 -11.81
N ALA A 338 9.69 -7.70 -11.32
CA ALA A 338 8.90 -7.65 -10.09
C ALA A 338 7.52 -8.31 -10.29
N PHE A 339 6.91 -8.13 -11.47
CA PHE A 339 5.60 -8.69 -11.77
C PHE A 339 5.65 -10.21 -11.99
N SER A 340 6.76 -10.77 -12.50
CA SER A 340 6.90 -12.22 -12.69
C SER A 340 6.72 -13.02 -11.37
N PHE A 341 7.10 -12.44 -10.21
CA PHE A 341 6.83 -13.07 -8.91
C PHE A 341 5.34 -13.15 -8.56
N LEU A 342 4.50 -12.36 -9.20
CA LEU A 342 3.05 -12.32 -9.00
C LEU A 342 2.28 -13.16 -10.03
N GLU A 343 2.94 -13.74 -11.02
CA GLU A 343 2.31 -14.57 -12.04
C GLU A 343 1.51 -15.72 -11.43
N GLY A 344 0.36 -16.01 -12.04
CA GLY A 344 -0.58 -17.02 -11.55
C GLY A 344 -1.40 -16.62 -10.33
N LEU A 345 -1.19 -15.41 -9.77
CA LEU A 345 -2.03 -14.87 -8.70
C LEU A 345 -3.18 -14.03 -9.29
N SER A 346 -4.34 -14.11 -8.64
CA SER A 346 -5.51 -13.30 -8.97
C SER A 346 -5.66 -12.18 -7.93
N PHE A 347 -5.78 -10.95 -8.42
CA PHE A 347 -6.01 -9.77 -7.60
C PHE A 347 -7.41 -9.20 -7.90
N ASP A 348 -8.11 -8.78 -6.85
CA ASP A 348 -9.34 -8.01 -7.00
C ASP A 348 -9.01 -6.52 -7.20
N ASP A 349 -9.93 -5.78 -7.76
CA ASP A 349 -9.80 -4.35 -8.02
C ASP A 349 -10.31 -3.46 -6.85
N LEU A 350 -10.31 -3.97 -5.62
CA LEU A 350 -10.96 -3.39 -4.41
C LEU A 350 -12.50 -3.40 -4.48
N ASP A 351 -13.08 -4.12 -5.41
CA ASP A 351 -14.52 -4.41 -5.51
C ASP A 351 -14.69 -5.87 -5.95
N GLU A 352 -15.57 -6.20 -6.85
CA GLU A 352 -15.86 -7.58 -7.26
C GLU A 352 -15.18 -8.00 -8.58
N SER A 353 -14.47 -7.09 -9.25
CA SER A 353 -13.76 -7.37 -10.51
C SER A 353 -12.32 -7.83 -10.29
N THR A 354 -11.70 -8.46 -11.28
CA THR A 354 -10.29 -8.87 -11.25
C THR A 354 -9.41 -7.87 -11.98
N ASP A 355 -8.24 -7.57 -11.41
CA ASP A 355 -7.19 -6.77 -12.05
C ASP A 355 -6.05 -7.69 -12.52
N SER A 356 -5.77 -7.70 -13.81
CA SER A 356 -4.68 -8.50 -14.39
C SER A 356 -3.30 -7.85 -14.27
N GLY A 357 -3.22 -6.55 -13.96
CA GLY A 357 -1.97 -5.79 -13.83
C GLY A 357 -1.13 -5.64 -15.12
N THR A 358 -1.51 -6.31 -16.20
CA THR A 358 -0.74 -6.38 -17.45
C THR A 358 -0.78 -5.11 -18.30
N GLN A 359 -1.65 -4.16 -17.97
CA GLN A 359 -1.86 -2.94 -18.76
C GLN A 359 -0.89 -1.79 -18.44
N CYS A 360 0.06 -2.00 -17.51
CA CYS A 360 0.99 -0.96 -17.10
C CYS A 360 2.31 -1.09 -17.87
N GLN A 361 2.81 0.01 -18.40
CA GLN A 361 4.10 0.09 -19.11
C GLN A 361 4.98 1.18 -18.50
N SER A 362 6.28 0.95 -18.45
CA SER A 362 7.24 1.95 -17.96
C SER A 362 7.75 2.83 -19.10
N LEU A 363 7.97 4.11 -18.80
CA LEU A 363 8.55 5.06 -19.78
C LEU A 363 10.07 4.92 -19.93
N THR A 364 10.73 4.24 -19.01
CA THR A 364 12.19 4.15 -18.98
C THR A 364 12.63 2.70 -19.01
N HIS A 365 13.73 2.45 -19.70
CA HIS A 365 14.44 1.18 -19.76
C HIS A 365 15.73 1.25 -18.95
N GLY A 366 16.26 0.08 -18.53
CA GLY A 366 17.48 -0.03 -17.77
C GLY A 366 17.97 -1.49 -17.68
N GLU A 367 18.91 -1.72 -16.79
CA GLU A 367 19.44 -3.08 -16.59
C GLU A 367 18.42 -3.95 -15.83
N PRO A 368 18.33 -5.25 -16.16
CA PRO A 368 17.50 -6.18 -15.40
C PRO A 368 18.02 -6.34 -13.97
N PRO A 369 17.17 -6.74 -13.02
CA PRO A 369 17.58 -7.02 -11.65
C PRO A 369 18.70 -8.06 -11.58
N ILE A 370 19.72 -7.80 -10.77
CA ILE A 370 20.85 -8.71 -10.54
C ILE A 370 20.47 -9.67 -9.41
N ILE A 371 20.42 -10.96 -9.70
CA ILE A 371 20.12 -12.01 -8.71
C ILE A 371 21.38 -12.83 -8.46
N ARG A 372 21.82 -12.97 -7.19
CA ARG A 372 23.04 -13.69 -6.80
C ARG A 372 22.84 -14.48 -5.52
N ASN A 373 23.33 -15.72 -5.51
CA ASN A 373 23.42 -16.55 -4.31
C ASN A 373 24.88 -16.71 -3.87
N PHE A 374 25.13 -16.69 -2.57
CA PHE A 374 26.46 -16.73 -1.96
C PHE A 374 26.58 -17.92 -0.99
N PRO A 375 27.80 -18.39 -0.69
CA PRO A 375 27.99 -19.49 0.25
C PRO A 375 27.60 -19.11 1.69
N ASP A 376 27.84 -17.85 2.09
CA ASP A 376 27.58 -17.36 3.44
C ASP A 376 27.25 -15.85 3.46
N ALA A 377 26.82 -15.36 4.62
CA ALA A 377 26.43 -13.96 4.83
C ALA A 377 27.60 -12.96 4.63
N ASN A 378 28.85 -13.37 4.90
CA ASN A 378 30.00 -12.48 4.70
C ASN A 378 30.30 -12.31 3.21
N ALA A 379 30.21 -13.36 2.42
CA ALA A 379 30.39 -13.30 0.97
C ALA A 379 29.27 -12.44 0.33
N GLU A 380 28.03 -12.58 0.78
CA GLU A 380 26.90 -11.72 0.36
C GLU A 380 27.18 -10.26 0.70
N PHE A 381 27.55 -9.95 1.95
CA PHE A 381 27.82 -8.57 2.35
C PHE A 381 29.00 -7.97 1.58
N ASN A 382 30.06 -8.73 1.33
CA ASN A 382 31.21 -8.26 0.54
C ASN A 382 30.80 -7.88 -0.89
N PHE A 383 29.89 -8.63 -1.49
CA PHE A 383 29.31 -8.28 -2.80
C PHE A 383 28.51 -6.97 -2.68
N ILE A 384 27.57 -6.88 -1.73
CA ILE A 384 26.76 -5.67 -1.50
C ILE A 384 27.66 -4.46 -1.28
N TYR A 385 28.69 -4.59 -0.45
CA TYR A 385 29.68 -3.53 -0.18
C TYR A 385 30.40 -3.10 -1.46
N THR A 386 30.83 -4.05 -2.28
CA THR A 386 31.56 -3.77 -3.53
C THR A 386 30.67 -3.01 -4.51
N GLU A 387 29.41 -3.43 -4.68
CA GLU A 387 28.46 -2.75 -5.57
C GLU A 387 28.11 -1.34 -5.04
N ILE A 388 27.93 -1.17 -3.74
CA ILE A 388 27.73 0.16 -3.14
C ILE A 388 28.91 1.08 -3.44
N ARG A 389 30.15 0.59 -3.32
CA ARG A 389 31.35 1.39 -3.65
C ARG A 389 31.42 1.76 -5.12
N LYS A 390 31.05 0.85 -6.03
CA LYS A 390 30.95 1.15 -7.46
C LYS A 390 29.92 2.25 -7.72
N LEU A 391 28.74 2.16 -7.11
CA LEU A 391 27.71 3.18 -7.24
C LEU A 391 28.15 4.55 -6.70
N GLN A 392 28.85 4.59 -5.56
CA GLN A 392 29.42 5.83 -5.03
C GLN A 392 30.47 6.44 -6.01
N ASN A 393 31.34 5.62 -6.57
CA ASN A 393 32.35 6.06 -7.54
C ASN A 393 31.71 6.58 -8.83
N SER A 394 30.50 6.14 -9.19
CA SER A 394 29.71 6.68 -10.31
C SER A 394 28.88 7.91 -9.93
N GLY A 395 29.05 8.46 -8.72
CA GLY A 395 28.38 9.69 -8.28
C GLY A 395 27.00 9.49 -7.65
N ILE A 396 26.60 8.27 -7.30
CA ILE A 396 25.35 8.01 -6.59
C ILE A 396 25.55 8.33 -5.09
N LEU A 397 24.64 9.14 -4.54
CA LEU A 397 24.66 9.48 -3.12
C LEU A 397 24.20 8.31 -2.26
N LEU A 398 24.77 8.14 -1.07
CA LEU A 398 24.39 7.06 -0.15
C LEU A 398 22.89 7.09 0.20
N LYS A 399 22.30 8.26 0.32
CA LYS A 399 20.87 8.45 0.59
C LYS A 399 19.95 7.96 -0.53
N GLU A 400 20.48 7.69 -1.71
CA GLU A 400 19.75 7.17 -2.87
C GLU A 400 19.78 5.63 -2.93
N ILE A 401 20.44 4.99 -1.95
CA ILE A 401 20.61 3.54 -1.84
C ILE A 401 19.86 3.03 -0.60
N CYS A 402 19.13 1.93 -0.76
CA CYS A 402 18.46 1.25 0.34
C CYS A 402 18.84 -0.24 0.38
N ILE A 403 19.15 -0.74 1.59
CA ILE A 403 19.21 -2.17 1.86
C ILE A 403 17.92 -2.58 2.53
N VAL A 404 17.24 -3.56 1.95
CA VAL A 404 15.95 -4.07 2.42
C VAL A 404 16.12 -5.53 2.84
N ALA A 405 15.67 -5.88 4.04
CA ALA A 405 15.64 -7.25 4.52
C ALA A 405 14.27 -7.61 5.09
N ARG A 406 13.98 -8.92 5.26
CA ARG A 406 12.65 -9.35 5.69
C ARG A 406 12.38 -9.07 7.16
N THR A 407 13.36 -9.19 8.03
CA THR A 407 13.20 -9.09 9.49
C THR A 407 13.99 -7.92 10.08
N LYS A 408 13.58 -7.47 11.27
CA LYS A 408 14.29 -6.42 12.03
C LYS A 408 15.71 -6.88 12.45
N ASN A 409 15.86 -8.16 12.79
CA ASN A 409 17.18 -8.69 13.17
C ASN A 409 18.16 -8.59 11.99
N LEU A 410 17.77 -9.04 10.80
CA LEU A 410 18.59 -8.90 9.60
C LEU A 410 18.91 -7.43 9.29
N THR A 411 17.96 -6.50 9.45
CA THR A 411 18.27 -5.07 9.24
C THR A 411 19.31 -4.56 10.24
N ASN A 412 19.29 -5.02 11.49
CA ASN A 412 20.30 -4.67 12.49
C ASN A 412 21.67 -5.27 12.16
N ASP A 413 21.71 -6.49 11.62
CA ASP A 413 22.95 -7.13 11.18
C ASP A 413 23.60 -6.33 10.05
N TYR A 414 22.84 -5.93 9.02
CA TYR A 414 23.38 -5.09 7.92
C TYR A 414 23.82 -3.70 8.41
N LEU A 415 23.10 -3.08 9.37
CA LEU A 415 23.55 -1.83 9.99
C LEU A 415 24.89 -2.00 10.68
N SER A 416 25.06 -3.09 11.44
CA SER A 416 26.32 -3.39 12.13
C SER A 416 27.46 -3.61 11.15
N LEU A 417 27.23 -4.34 10.05
CA LEU A 417 28.20 -4.60 9.00
C LEU A 417 28.60 -3.30 8.27
N LEU A 418 27.64 -2.45 7.91
CA LEU A 418 27.91 -1.14 7.32
C LEU A 418 28.73 -0.24 8.25
N THR A 419 28.43 -0.24 9.54
CA THR A 419 29.19 0.52 10.54
C THR A 419 30.64 0.03 10.62
N LYS A 420 30.86 -1.29 10.65
CA LYS A 420 32.23 -1.88 10.63
C LYS A 420 32.98 -1.53 9.35
N ALA A 421 32.28 -1.41 8.23
CA ALA A 421 32.83 -1.01 6.94
C ALA A 421 32.99 0.53 6.78
N SER A 422 32.74 1.31 7.84
CA SER A 422 32.80 2.78 7.85
C SER A 422 31.89 3.43 6.80
N ILE A 423 30.72 2.81 6.52
CA ILE A 423 29.69 3.39 5.66
C ILE A 423 28.59 3.98 6.54
N ARG A 424 28.30 5.27 6.33
CA ARG A 424 27.19 5.93 7.02
C ARG A 424 25.87 5.27 6.64
N SER A 425 25.09 4.86 7.63
CA SER A 425 23.81 4.19 7.44
C SER A 425 22.80 4.59 8.51
N TYR A 426 21.54 4.33 8.24
CA TYR A 426 20.45 4.77 9.09
C TYR A 426 19.25 3.82 8.93
N ALA A 427 18.66 3.39 10.07
CA ALA A 427 17.48 2.54 10.09
C ALA A 427 16.20 3.35 9.93
N ILE A 428 15.34 2.96 9.00
CA ILE A 428 14.00 3.53 8.86
C ILE A 428 13.09 3.00 9.97
N LYS A 429 12.58 3.91 10.81
CA LYS A 429 11.75 3.59 11.98
C LYS A 429 10.25 3.76 11.70
N ARG A 430 9.40 3.14 12.53
CA ARG A 430 7.93 3.07 12.35
C ARG A 430 7.23 4.43 12.36
N ASN A 431 7.60 5.32 13.22
CA ASN A 431 6.85 6.54 13.51
C ASN A 431 7.68 7.80 13.25
N GLN A 432 8.70 7.69 12.41
CA GLN A 432 9.58 8.80 12.08
C GLN A 432 9.71 8.90 10.56
N PRO A 433 9.45 10.09 9.97
CA PRO A 433 9.71 10.29 8.55
C PRO A 433 11.18 10.08 8.22
N ASP A 434 11.47 9.71 6.98
CA ASP A 434 12.85 9.55 6.52
C ASP A 434 13.58 10.90 6.59
N ASN A 435 14.76 10.91 7.23
CA ASN A 435 15.62 12.08 7.25
C ASN A 435 16.36 12.24 5.92
N ARG A 436 15.71 12.90 4.96
CA ARG A 436 16.23 13.10 3.60
C ARG A 436 17.52 13.93 3.53
N ASN A 437 17.83 14.70 4.57
CA ASN A 437 19.06 15.50 4.63
C ASN A 437 20.28 14.68 5.06
N PHE A 438 20.08 13.53 5.69
CA PHE A 438 21.18 12.67 6.09
C PHE A 438 21.70 11.87 4.88
N ASP A 439 22.95 12.07 4.51
CA ASP A 439 23.60 11.29 3.47
C ASP A 439 24.18 10.00 4.07
N GLY A 440 23.41 8.94 4.02
CA GLY A 440 23.74 7.60 4.48
C GLY A 440 22.78 6.58 3.90
N ILE A 441 23.22 5.32 3.78
CA ILE A 441 22.38 4.22 3.27
C ILE A 441 21.20 4.03 4.19
N ARG A 442 20.00 3.88 3.59
CA ARG A 442 18.80 3.49 4.31
C ARG A 442 18.79 1.97 4.47
N VAL A 443 18.48 1.53 5.68
CA VAL A 443 18.25 0.11 5.97
C VAL A 443 16.84 -0.05 6.51
N ALA A 444 16.04 -0.89 5.87
CA ALA A 444 14.62 -1.03 6.18
C ALA A 444 14.16 -2.48 6.09
N THR A 445 13.09 -2.81 6.81
CA THR A 445 12.37 -4.05 6.51
C THR A 445 11.52 -3.88 5.24
N MET A 446 11.18 -4.99 4.56
CA MET A 446 10.31 -4.96 3.38
C MET A 446 8.98 -4.24 3.63
N HIS A 447 8.42 -4.29 4.85
CA HIS A 447 7.22 -3.54 5.20
C HIS A 447 7.48 -2.03 5.32
N ARG A 448 8.66 -1.64 5.81
CA ARG A 448 9.00 -0.22 6.07
C ARG A 448 9.38 0.55 4.83
N VAL A 449 9.82 -0.15 3.79
CA VAL A 449 10.20 0.48 2.53
C VAL A 449 8.98 0.91 1.70
N LYS A 450 7.77 0.44 2.05
CA LYS A 450 6.54 0.85 1.36
C LYS A 450 6.33 2.35 1.41
N GLY A 451 6.01 2.96 0.27
CA GLY A 451 5.85 4.41 0.09
C GLY A 451 7.16 5.19 -0.10
N LEU A 452 8.32 4.57 0.12
CA LEU A 452 9.61 5.19 -0.11
C LEU A 452 10.13 4.92 -1.53
N GLU A 453 11.17 5.66 -1.95
CA GLU A 453 11.75 5.58 -3.28
C GLU A 453 13.26 5.79 -3.21
N PHE A 454 14.00 4.96 -3.96
CA PHE A 454 15.45 4.98 -4.03
C PHE A 454 15.92 4.77 -5.47
N LYS A 455 17.12 5.23 -5.83
CA LYS A 455 17.71 4.89 -7.12
C LYS A 455 18.08 3.43 -7.21
N TYR A 456 18.65 2.88 -6.11
CA TYR A 456 19.10 1.49 -6.04
C TYR A 456 18.59 0.82 -4.77
N VAL A 457 18.10 -0.40 -4.91
CA VAL A 457 17.60 -1.22 -3.81
C VAL A 457 18.33 -2.56 -3.79
N PHE A 458 18.91 -2.90 -2.64
CA PHE A 458 19.48 -4.20 -2.35
C PHE A 458 18.47 -4.98 -1.49
N ILE A 459 17.91 -6.06 -2.01
CA ILE A 459 17.03 -6.97 -1.28
C ILE A 459 17.90 -8.11 -0.79
N ALA A 460 18.29 -8.06 0.46
CA ALA A 460 19.32 -8.90 1.04
C ALA A 460 18.72 -10.05 1.87
N ALA A 461 19.47 -11.16 1.96
CA ALA A 461 19.11 -12.38 2.68
C ALA A 461 17.76 -12.96 2.20
N LEU A 462 17.56 -13.06 0.88
CA LEU A 462 16.37 -13.72 0.31
C LEU A 462 16.52 -15.25 0.41
N ASN A 463 16.60 -15.75 1.66
CA ASN A 463 16.93 -17.14 1.97
C ASN A 463 15.66 -17.98 2.20
N HIS A 464 15.81 -19.29 2.11
CA HIS A 464 14.78 -20.27 2.50
C HIS A 464 14.28 -19.99 3.93
N ARG A 465 12.95 -20.06 4.16
CA ARG A 465 12.24 -19.78 5.42
C ARG A 465 12.38 -18.33 5.94
N VAL A 466 13.13 -17.47 5.26
CA VAL A 466 13.21 -16.02 5.51
C VAL A 466 12.25 -15.29 4.58
N VAL A 467 12.22 -15.67 3.31
CA VAL A 467 11.23 -15.20 2.33
C VAL A 467 10.73 -16.42 1.53
N PRO A 468 9.48 -16.83 1.70
CA PRO A 468 8.50 -16.32 2.66
C PRO A 468 8.95 -16.58 4.12
N LEU A 469 8.58 -15.67 5.03
CA LEU A 469 8.90 -15.84 6.44
C LEU A 469 8.07 -16.98 7.04
N ALA A 470 8.73 -18.06 7.48
CA ALA A 470 8.04 -19.26 7.98
C ALA A 470 7.02 -18.94 9.10
N ALA A 471 7.37 -18.03 10.02
CA ALA A 471 6.48 -17.60 11.10
C ALA A 471 5.27 -16.76 10.64
N ALA A 472 5.29 -16.24 9.40
CA ALA A 472 4.17 -15.46 8.85
C ALA A 472 3.18 -16.33 8.07
N ILE A 473 3.51 -17.60 7.81
CA ILE A 473 2.65 -18.52 7.08
C ILE A 473 1.69 -19.19 8.06
N ASN A 474 0.39 -19.00 7.84
CA ASN A 474 -0.64 -19.66 8.64
C ASN A 474 -1.01 -21.01 8.00
N HIS A 475 -0.46 -22.09 8.55
CA HIS A 475 -0.71 -23.45 8.08
C HIS A 475 -2.01 -24.08 8.60
N MET A 476 -2.73 -23.44 9.52
CA MET A 476 -3.95 -23.97 10.13
C MET A 476 -5.17 -23.91 9.20
N ASP A 477 -5.13 -23.08 8.19
CA ASP A 477 -6.21 -22.87 7.25
C ASP A 477 -5.62 -22.75 5.82
N PRO A 478 -6.01 -23.64 4.86
CA PRO A 478 -5.45 -23.63 3.50
C PRO A 478 -5.66 -22.32 2.74
N ILE A 479 -6.77 -21.60 3.02
CA ILE A 479 -7.01 -20.30 2.40
C ILE A 479 -6.06 -19.26 3.01
N SER A 480 -5.94 -19.23 4.32
CA SER A 480 -5.01 -18.34 5.04
C SER A 480 -3.55 -18.62 4.69
N GLU A 481 -3.16 -19.87 4.45
CA GLU A 481 -1.83 -20.24 3.97
C GLU A 481 -1.55 -19.63 2.59
N LYS A 482 -2.45 -19.85 1.63
CA LYS A 482 -2.33 -19.27 0.28
C LYS A 482 -2.28 -17.74 0.33
N GLU A 483 -3.11 -17.11 1.15
CA GLU A 483 -3.10 -15.66 1.34
C GLU A 483 -1.80 -15.16 1.97
N SER A 484 -1.22 -15.91 2.92
CA SER A 484 0.07 -15.58 3.53
C SER A 484 1.19 -15.60 2.50
N ILE A 485 1.26 -16.65 1.67
CA ILE A 485 2.24 -16.76 0.58
C ILE A 485 2.05 -15.62 -0.43
N THR A 486 0.80 -15.31 -0.80
CA THR A 486 0.49 -14.19 -1.69
C THR A 486 0.99 -12.86 -1.10
N SER A 487 0.76 -12.60 0.19
CA SER A 487 1.24 -11.40 0.88
C SER A 487 2.77 -11.31 0.87
N GLU A 488 3.49 -12.42 1.05
CA GLU A 488 4.95 -12.45 0.99
C GLU A 488 5.48 -12.16 -0.43
N LYS A 489 4.80 -12.66 -1.48
CA LYS A 489 5.11 -12.30 -2.89
C LYS A 489 4.84 -10.81 -3.16
N CYS A 490 3.70 -10.27 -2.71
CA CYS A 490 3.41 -8.85 -2.81
C CYS A 490 4.44 -7.99 -2.07
N LEU A 491 4.96 -8.48 -0.93
CA LEU A 491 5.97 -7.79 -0.16
C LEU A 491 7.31 -7.70 -0.92
N LEU A 492 7.69 -8.77 -1.62
CA LEU A 492 8.85 -8.77 -2.52
C LEU A 492 8.63 -7.81 -3.70
N TYR A 493 7.47 -7.87 -4.35
CA TYR A 493 7.07 -6.93 -5.41
C TYR A 493 7.16 -5.47 -4.94
N VAL A 494 6.65 -5.16 -3.75
CA VAL A 494 6.75 -3.82 -3.16
C VAL A 494 8.20 -3.42 -2.98
N ALA A 495 9.06 -4.29 -2.44
CA ALA A 495 10.48 -3.98 -2.23
C ALA A 495 11.22 -3.69 -3.54
N MET A 496 11.01 -4.50 -4.58
CA MET A 496 11.62 -4.32 -5.90
C MET A 496 11.17 -3.00 -6.55
N THR A 497 9.88 -2.71 -6.51
CA THR A 497 9.31 -1.50 -7.13
C THR A 497 9.60 -0.19 -6.38
N ARG A 498 10.42 -0.24 -5.32
CA ARG A 498 10.98 0.97 -4.68
C ARG A 498 12.20 1.50 -5.44
N ALA A 499 12.81 0.70 -6.29
CA ALA A 499 13.96 1.09 -7.09
C ALA A 499 13.53 1.82 -8.37
N GLN A 500 14.33 2.84 -8.73
CA GLN A 500 14.16 3.58 -9.98
C GLN A 500 15.09 3.08 -11.09
N LYS A 501 16.34 2.72 -10.73
CA LYS A 501 17.41 2.42 -11.69
C LYS A 501 17.96 1.00 -11.60
N GLY A 502 18.02 0.41 -10.40
CA GLY A 502 18.59 -0.92 -10.25
C GLY A 502 18.15 -1.64 -8.98
N VAL A 503 18.01 -2.96 -9.12
CA VAL A 503 17.66 -3.88 -8.04
C VAL A 503 18.72 -4.97 -7.97
N TYR A 504 19.22 -5.22 -6.76
CA TYR A 504 20.10 -6.33 -6.44
C TYR A 504 19.34 -7.25 -5.47
N ILE A 505 19.13 -8.50 -5.87
CA ILE A 505 18.52 -9.53 -5.03
C ILE A 505 19.61 -10.51 -4.63
N THR A 506 19.87 -10.62 -3.34
CA THR A 506 20.94 -11.46 -2.82
C THR A 506 20.43 -12.47 -1.81
N SER A 507 21.07 -13.63 -1.78
CA SER A 507 20.80 -14.71 -0.84
C SER A 507 22.11 -15.42 -0.48
N TYR A 508 22.11 -16.18 0.61
CA TYR A 508 23.23 -17.04 0.98
C TYR A 508 22.73 -18.39 1.50
N GLY A 509 23.56 -19.42 1.30
CA GLY A 509 23.18 -20.80 1.60
C GLY A 509 22.01 -21.24 0.71
N THR A 510 20.94 -21.75 1.30
CA THR A 510 19.72 -22.15 0.57
C THR A 510 18.87 -20.92 0.26
N CYS A 511 18.71 -20.60 -1.02
CA CYS A 511 17.92 -19.45 -1.46
C CYS A 511 16.42 -19.67 -1.28
N SER A 512 15.66 -18.59 -1.35
CA SER A 512 14.20 -18.59 -1.30
C SER A 512 13.59 -19.42 -2.42
N GLN A 513 12.52 -20.13 -2.13
CA GLN A 513 11.71 -20.81 -3.14
C GLN A 513 11.13 -19.86 -4.20
N PHE A 514 11.02 -18.57 -3.92
CA PHE A 514 10.56 -17.59 -4.91
C PHE A 514 11.58 -17.35 -6.02
N LEU A 515 12.86 -17.62 -5.81
CA LEU A 515 13.92 -17.50 -6.83
C LEU A 515 14.02 -18.70 -7.77
N HIS A 516 13.38 -19.82 -7.46
CA HIS A 516 13.40 -21.04 -8.30
C HIS A 516 12.30 -21.05 -9.37
N GLN A 517 11.42 -20.04 -9.45
CA GLN A 517 10.33 -19.96 -10.41
C GLN A 517 10.71 -19.25 -11.73
N SER A 518 11.96 -18.93 -11.94
CA SER A 518 12.46 -18.10 -13.07
C SER A 518 13.26 -18.91 -14.10
N ASP A 519 12.91 -20.21 -14.32
CA ASP A 519 13.43 -21.00 -15.45
C ASP A 519 12.37 -21.21 -16.53
#